data_22717b24350324b70817ea23b3721c83
#
_entry.id   22717b24350324b70817ea23b3721c83
#
_cell.length_a   1.000
_cell.length_b   1.000
_cell.length_c   1.000
_cell.angle_alpha   90.00
_cell.angle_beta   90.00
_cell.angle_gamma   90.00
#
_symmetry.space_group_name_H-M   'P 1'
#
loop_
_entity.id
_entity.type
_entity.pdbx_description
1 polymer ?
#
loop_
_entity_poly.entity_id
_entity_poly.type
_entity_poly.pdbx_seq_one_letter_code
_entity_poly.pdbx_strand_id
1 'polypeptide(L)'
;DYNVSGVVQLEDVASDGDHSGVQVMFKDISDNLALVDSTLSGSDGTWSRPVPAGFYLVEWTKTGYVPMELGGLALGADTVLTDTTDMIPGEVAEVSGAITTTTWTTSYVYYVTDDITVAAGETLTINAGVRVKFYEDKGMTVNGTLKANGTASSPVRFTTKEPTPLPGDWTNIVLNGMNNVLTYVYYDYATDGITGDNADNTTIDHLTMAGTLSLTANGIVLTNSDSLTLTNNNISTAADYGIKADDAIGSLVEGNTISAGYDQAAIYMEGCDGCTFKD
;
A
#
# COMPACT_ATOMS: atom_id res chain seq x y z
N ASP A 1 -37.80 -6.52 1.04
CA ASP A 1 -36.57 -5.74 0.90
C ASP A 1 -36.07 -5.35 2.28
N TYR A 2 -34.79 -5.25 2.43
CA TYR A 2 -34.11 -4.78 3.63
C TYR A 2 -33.39 -3.47 3.32
N ASN A 3 -33.38 -2.54 4.29
CA ASN A 3 -32.70 -1.28 4.08
C ASN A 3 -31.20 -1.43 4.27
N VAL A 4 -30.42 -1.08 3.25
CA VAL A 4 -28.94 -0.97 3.33
C VAL A 4 -28.57 0.50 3.32
N SER A 5 -27.73 0.91 4.23
CA SER A 5 -27.27 2.30 4.33
C SER A 5 -25.79 2.38 4.70
N GLY A 6 -25.20 3.52 4.45
CA GLY A 6 -23.80 3.79 4.78
C GLY A 6 -23.41 5.23 4.52
N VAL A 7 -22.12 5.50 4.65
CA VAL A 7 -21.51 6.79 4.36
C VAL A 7 -20.33 6.57 3.40
N VAL A 8 -20.22 7.39 2.37
CA VAL A 8 -19.06 7.45 1.50
C VAL A 8 -18.51 8.87 1.52
N GLN A 9 -17.19 9.00 1.62
CA GLN A 9 -16.50 10.28 1.60
C GLN A 9 -15.56 10.35 0.40
N LEU A 10 -15.30 11.56 -0.07
CA LEU A 10 -14.31 11.85 -1.10
C LEU A 10 -13.06 12.34 -0.39
N GLU A 11 -11.93 11.68 -0.55
CA GLU A 11 -10.73 11.92 0.25
C GLU A 11 -10.14 13.32 0.08
N ASP A 12 -10.31 13.92 -1.11
CA ASP A 12 -9.86 15.27 -1.44
C ASP A 12 -10.85 16.38 -1.07
N VAL A 13 -12.00 16.00 -0.50
CA VAL A 13 -13.05 16.91 -0.04
C VAL A 13 -13.04 16.96 1.49
N ALA A 14 -13.09 18.16 2.08
CA ALA A 14 -13.17 18.32 3.53
C ALA A 14 -14.42 17.60 4.10
N SER A 15 -14.36 17.13 5.33
CA SER A 15 -15.43 16.33 5.94
C SER A 15 -16.80 17.02 6.03
N ASP A 16 -16.83 18.35 5.93
CA ASP A 16 -18.02 19.19 5.85
C ASP A 16 -18.34 19.66 4.42
N GLY A 17 -17.60 19.15 3.43
CA GLY A 17 -17.77 19.46 2.02
C GLY A 17 -18.85 18.65 1.33
N ASP A 18 -18.93 18.77 0.01
CA ASP A 18 -19.93 18.09 -0.81
C ASP A 18 -19.43 16.71 -1.28
N HIS A 19 -19.92 15.66 -0.64
CA HIS A 19 -19.66 14.24 -0.98
C HIS A 19 -20.77 13.62 -1.85
N SER A 20 -21.63 14.42 -2.48
CA SER A 20 -22.76 13.94 -3.26
C SER A 20 -22.38 13.27 -4.58
N GLY A 21 -23.33 12.57 -5.16
CA GLY A 21 -23.23 12.02 -6.52
C GLY A 21 -22.31 10.82 -6.67
N VAL A 22 -21.94 10.16 -5.58
CA VAL A 22 -21.35 8.82 -5.65
C VAL A 22 -22.47 7.83 -5.94
N GLN A 23 -22.35 7.08 -7.02
CA GLN A 23 -23.29 6.01 -7.33
C GLN A 23 -22.93 4.77 -6.53
N VAL A 24 -23.89 4.26 -5.76
CA VAL A 24 -23.79 3.01 -5.01
C VAL A 24 -24.66 1.98 -5.71
N MET A 25 -24.05 0.89 -6.17
CA MET A 25 -24.70 -0.16 -6.95
C MET A 25 -24.68 -1.49 -6.22
N PHE A 26 -25.80 -2.22 -6.28
CA PHE A 26 -25.94 -3.57 -5.75
C PHE A 26 -26.02 -4.56 -6.90
N LYS A 27 -25.04 -5.44 -7.03
CA LYS A 27 -24.94 -6.44 -8.09
C LYS A 27 -25.08 -7.84 -7.49
N ASP A 28 -25.98 -8.65 -8.03
CA ASP A 28 -26.21 -10.02 -7.54
C ASP A 28 -25.04 -10.94 -7.92
N ILE A 29 -24.34 -11.46 -6.92
CA ILE A 29 -23.21 -12.39 -7.14
C ILE A 29 -23.70 -13.72 -7.70
N SER A 30 -24.92 -14.14 -7.40
CA SER A 30 -25.51 -15.39 -7.89
C SER A 30 -26.03 -15.30 -9.33
N ASP A 31 -26.23 -14.09 -9.85
CA ASP A 31 -26.70 -13.82 -11.21
C ASP A 31 -25.65 -13.04 -12.04
N ASN A 32 -24.43 -13.52 -12.03
CA ASN A 32 -23.33 -12.99 -12.85
C ASN A 32 -23.14 -11.46 -12.72
N LEU A 33 -23.25 -10.92 -11.52
CA LEU A 33 -23.14 -9.50 -11.20
C LEU A 33 -24.18 -8.61 -11.90
N ALA A 34 -25.38 -9.16 -12.15
CA ALA A 34 -26.48 -8.36 -12.65
C ALA A 34 -26.83 -7.22 -11.67
N LEU A 35 -27.00 -6.01 -12.21
CA LEU A 35 -27.42 -4.87 -11.40
C LEU A 35 -28.84 -5.09 -10.90
N VAL A 36 -28.99 -5.10 -9.57
CA VAL A 36 -30.31 -5.24 -8.92
C VAL A 36 -30.91 -3.88 -8.60
N ASP A 37 -30.11 -3.00 -8.01
CA ASP A 37 -30.54 -1.64 -7.66
C ASP A 37 -29.36 -0.69 -7.47
N SER A 38 -29.65 0.61 -7.39
CA SER A 38 -28.64 1.63 -7.12
C SER A 38 -29.22 2.86 -6.43
N THR A 39 -28.35 3.66 -5.81
CA THR A 39 -28.68 4.96 -5.22
C THR A 39 -27.52 5.93 -5.40
N LEU A 40 -27.72 7.20 -5.04
CA LEU A 40 -26.68 8.22 -4.99
C LEU A 40 -26.47 8.68 -3.57
N SER A 41 -25.23 9.06 -3.22
CA SER A 41 -24.94 9.73 -1.96
C SER A 41 -25.48 11.16 -1.93
N GLY A 42 -25.89 11.60 -0.74
CA GLY A 42 -26.19 13.02 -0.44
C GLY A 42 -24.93 13.84 -0.24
N SER A 43 -25.10 15.14 0.00
CA SER A 43 -23.97 16.07 0.20
C SER A 43 -23.11 15.75 1.43
N ASP A 44 -23.69 15.13 2.45
CA ASP A 44 -23.00 14.64 3.63
C ASP A 44 -22.38 13.22 3.46
N GLY A 45 -22.44 12.68 2.22
CA GLY A 45 -21.97 11.34 1.88
C GLY A 45 -22.92 10.21 2.27
N THR A 46 -24.01 10.47 2.99
CA THR A 46 -24.96 9.44 3.37
C THR A 46 -25.73 8.89 2.19
N TRP A 47 -26.02 7.60 2.23
CA TRP A 47 -26.88 6.94 1.25
C TRP A 47 -27.69 5.83 1.91
N SER A 48 -28.82 5.50 1.33
CA SER A 48 -29.68 4.42 1.77
C SER A 48 -30.50 3.87 0.63
N ARG A 49 -30.70 2.54 0.61
CA ARG A 49 -31.52 1.87 -0.39
C ARG A 49 -32.18 0.61 0.15
N PRO A 50 -33.49 0.39 -0.07
CA PRO A 50 -34.11 -0.91 0.13
C PRO A 50 -33.70 -1.87 -1.00
N VAL A 51 -33.17 -3.04 -0.63
CA VAL A 51 -32.67 -4.07 -1.55
C VAL A 51 -33.26 -5.43 -1.16
N PRO A 52 -33.66 -6.31 -2.08
CA PRO A 52 -34.15 -7.66 -1.76
C PRO A 52 -33.14 -8.46 -0.93
N ALA A 53 -33.59 -9.50 -0.23
CA ALA A 53 -32.66 -10.47 0.37
C ALA A 53 -31.81 -11.13 -0.72
N GLY A 54 -30.51 -11.28 -0.48
CA GLY A 54 -29.60 -11.82 -1.49
C GLY A 54 -28.14 -11.76 -1.06
N PHE A 55 -27.27 -12.00 -2.04
CA PHE A 55 -25.82 -11.99 -1.86
C PHE A 55 -25.19 -11.04 -2.88
N TYR A 56 -24.60 -9.95 -2.43
CA TYR A 56 -24.28 -8.80 -3.27
C TYR A 56 -22.80 -8.44 -3.29
N LEU A 57 -22.34 -8.00 -4.46
CA LEU A 57 -21.22 -7.06 -4.60
C LEU A 57 -21.80 -5.64 -4.52
N VAL A 58 -21.31 -4.83 -3.61
CA VAL A 58 -21.63 -3.39 -3.55
C VAL A 58 -20.49 -2.62 -4.19
N GLU A 59 -20.79 -1.77 -5.14
CA GLU A 59 -19.81 -0.97 -5.86
C GLU A 59 -20.12 0.52 -5.71
N TRP A 60 -19.09 1.31 -5.44
CA TRP A 60 -19.15 2.78 -5.40
C TRP A 60 -18.38 3.35 -6.58
N THR A 61 -19.02 4.21 -7.38
CA THR A 61 -18.39 4.84 -8.54
C THR A 61 -18.68 6.35 -8.59
N LYS A 62 -17.68 7.12 -8.99
CA LYS A 62 -17.81 8.55 -9.30
C LYS A 62 -16.73 8.94 -10.32
N THR A 63 -17.09 9.74 -11.31
CA THR A 63 -16.12 10.24 -12.30
C THR A 63 -14.99 11.00 -11.62
N GLY A 64 -13.74 10.66 -11.97
CA GLY A 64 -12.54 11.25 -11.38
C GLY A 64 -12.10 10.58 -10.06
N TYR A 65 -12.73 9.49 -9.67
CA TYR A 65 -12.38 8.71 -8.48
C TYR A 65 -12.21 7.23 -8.80
N VAL A 66 -11.33 6.57 -8.04
CA VAL A 66 -11.12 5.12 -8.15
C VAL A 66 -12.38 4.40 -7.69
N PRO A 67 -12.96 3.49 -8.47
CA PRO A 67 -14.07 2.66 -8.03
C PRO A 67 -13.71 1.83 -6.82
N MET A 68 -14.67 1.63 -5.92
CA MET A 68 -14.51 0.78 -4.74
C MET A 68 -15.55 -0.35 -4.76
N GLU A 69 -15.19 -1.47 -4.17
CA GLU A 69 -16.03 -2.66 -4.12
C GLU A 69 -16.02 -3.28 -2.72
N LEU A 70 -17.18 -3.75 -2.29
CA LEU A 70 -17.36 -4.63 -1.14
C LEU A 70 -18.03 -5.91 -1.63
N GLY A 71 -17.27 -7.01 -1.68
CA GLY A 71 -17.76 -8.31 -2.07
C GLY A 71 -18.39 -9.07 -0.91
N GLY A 72 -19.36 -9.95 -1.23
CA GLY A 72 -19.89 -10.93 -0.28
C GLY A 72 -20.88 -10.39 0.75
N LEU A 73 -21.55 -9.27 0.50
CA LEU A 73 -22.63 -8.79 1.38
C LEU A 73 -23.82 -9.75 1.36
N ALA A 74 -23.99 -10.53 2.43
CA ALA A 74 -25.18 -11.37 2.64
C ALA A 74 -26.30 -10.54 3.29
N LEU A 75 -27.36 -10.25 2.57
CA LEU A 75 -28.46 -9.41 3.00
C LEU A 75 -29.68 -10.24 3.39
N GLY A 76 -30.01 -10.24 4.68
CA GLY A 76 -31.17 -10.92 5.28
C GLY A 76 -31.83 -10.11 6.39
N ALA A 77 -31.36 -8.89 6.62
CA ALA A 77 -31.88 -7.92 7.58
C ALA A 77 -31.45 -6.52 7.19
N ASP A 78 -32.04 -5.48 7.78
CA ASP A 78 -31.57 -4.11 7.64
C ASP A 78 -30.09 -4.01 8.07
N THR A 79 -29.27 -3.42 7.23
CA THR A 79 -27.81 -3.43 7.38
C THR A 79 -27.24 -2.01 7.25
N VAL A 80 -26.39 -1.64 8.18
CA VAL A 80 -25.59 -0.41 8.10
C VAL A 80 -24.13 -0.82 7.83
N LEU A 81 -23.58 -0.33 6.75
CA LEU A 81 -22.15 -0.46 6.46
C LEU A 81 -21.43 0.63 7.28
N THR A 82 -20.77 0.21 8.36
CA THR A 82 -20.21 1.12 9.37
C THR A 82 -18.84 1.67 9.00
N ASP A 83 -18.15 1.05 8.09
CA ASP A 83 -16.86 1.53 7.63
C ASP A 83 -17.10 2.65 6.62
N THR A 84 -16.58 3.84 6.95
CA THR A 84 -16.60 4.97 6.03
C THR A 84 -15.77 4.60 4.81
N THR A 85 -16.41 4.64 3.65
CA THR A 85 -15.76 4.32 2.38
C THR A 85 -15.16 5.60 1.82
N ASP A 86 -13.83 5.73 1.84
CA ASP A 86 -13.14 6.89 1.31
C ASP A 86 -12.74 6.66 -0.15
N MET A 87 -13.42 7.36 -1.07
CA MET A 87 -13.06 7.30 -2.48
C MET A 87 -11.84 8.17 -2.78
N ILE A 88 -10.85 7.55 -3.40
CA ILE A 88 -9.56 8.16 -3.72
C ILE A 88 -9.68 8.87 -5.07
N PRO A 89 -9.27 10.16 -5.19
CA PRO A 89 -9.26 10.82 -6.49
C PRO A 89 -8.21 10.19 -7.42
N GLY A 90 -8.49 10.18 -8.72
CA GLY A 90 -7.62 9.64 -9.76
C GLY A 90 -8.29 8.56 -10.61
N GLU A 91 -7.51 8.06 -11.56
CA GLU A 91 -7.89 6.92 -12.41
C GLU A 91 -7.07 5.68 -12.02
N VAL A 92 -7.52 4.49 -12.39
CA VAL A 92 -6.73 3.27 -12.21
C VAL A 92 -5.79 3.09 -13.39
N ALA A 93 -4.50 2.86 -13.09
CA ALA A 93 -3.53 2.38 -14.06
C ALA A 93 -3.12 0.95 -13.68
N GLU A 94 -3.52 -0.03 -14.46
CA GLU A 94 -3.05 -1.41 -14.28
C GLU A 94 -1.64 -1.56 -14.81
N VAL A 95 -0.77 -2.18 -14.01
CA VAL A 95 0.65 -2.39 -14.35
C VAL A 95 1.08 -3.82 -14.06
N SER A 96 1.93 -4.38 -14.92
CA SER A 96 2.47 -5.73 -14.80
C SER A 96 3.77 -5.88 -15.59
N GLY A 97 4.59 -6.87 -15.23
CA GLY A 97 5.81 -7.24 -15.96
C GLY A 97 6.93 -6.20 -15.89
N ALA A 98 7.64 -5.99 -16.98
CA ALA A 98 8.82 -5.14 -17.01
C ALA A 98 8.46 -3.64 -17.04
N ILE A 99 8.98 -2.89 -16.08
CA ILE A 99 8.86 -1.44 -16.00
C ILE A 99 10.12 -0.80 -16.58
N THR A 100 9.95 -0.01 -17.63
CA THR A 100 11.00 0.85 -18.19
C THR A 100 11.05 2.19 -17.45
N THR A 101 12.05 3.02 -17.73
CA THR A 101 12.20 4.34 -17.11
C THR A 101 10.92 5.17 -17.27
N THR A 102 10.28 5.47 -16.16
CA THR A 102 9.02 6.21 -16.12
C THR A 102 8.81 6.94 -14.80
N THR A 103 7.82 7.83 -14.76
CA THR A 103 7.40 8.53 -13.56
C THR A 103 5.92 8.28 -13.29
N TRP A 104 5.59 7.80 -12.11
CA TRP A 104 4.22 7.64 -11.62
C TRP A 104 3.77 8.89 -10.88
N THR A 105 2.55 9.32 -11.16
CA THR A 105 1.97 10.57 -10.62
C THR A 105 0.62 10.31 -9.96
N THR A 106 0.13 11.26 -9.19
CA THR A 106 -1.17 11.18 -8.49
C THR A 106 -2.39 11.25 -9.40
N SER A 107 -2.20 11.40 -10.73
CA SER A 107 -3.30 11.25 -11.69
C SER A 107 -3.85 9.82 -11.71
N TYR A 108 -3.06 8.86 -11.22
CA TYR A 108 -3.43 7.44 -11.20
C TYR A 108 -3.18 6.83 -9.83
N VAL A 109 -4.03 5.87 -9.47
CA VAL A 109 -3.72 4.81 -8.49
C VAL A 109 -3.24 3.61 -9.29
N TYR A 110 -2.04 3.12 -9.00
CA TYR A 110 -1.40 2.04 -9.76
C TYR A 110 -1.78 0.69 -9.16
N TYR A 111 -2.44 -0.15 -9.95
CA TYR A 111 -2.80 -1.52 -9.58
C TYR A 111 -1.80 -2.49 -10.19
N VAL A 112 -1.01 -3.11 -9.33
CA VAL A 112 -0.06 -4.16 -9.73
C VAL A 112 -0.83 -5.47 -9.86
N THR A 113 -1.23 -5.80 -11.08
CA THR A 113 -2.09 -6.96 -11.38
C THR A 113 -1.30 -8.25 -11.55
N ASP A 114 0.01 -8.16 -11.78
CA ASP A 114 0.98 -9.23 -11.77
C ASP A 114 2.34 -8.67 -11.35
N ASP A 115 3.30 -9.54 -11.01
CA ASP A 115 4.63 -9.11 -10.59
C ASP A 115 5.23 -8.08 -11.54
N ILE A 116 5.83 -7.02 -10.97
CA ILE A 116 6.54 -6.00 -11.74
C ILE A 116 8.04 -6.04 -11.46
N THR A 117 8.80 -5.73 -12.50
CA THR A 117 10.25 -5.67 -12.42
C THR A 117 10.78 -4.38 -13.04
N VAL A 118 11.44 -3.55 -12.23
CA VAL A 118 12.26 -2.44 -12.75
C VAL A 118 13.55 -3.05 -13.24
N ALA A 119 13.76 -3.07 -14.57
CA ALA A 119 14.90 -3.73 -15.17
C ALA A 119 16.23 -3.01 -14.85
N ALA A 120 17.36 -3.72 -14.95
CA ALA A 120 18.68 -3.12 -14.77
C ALA A 120 18.90 -1.95 -15.75
N GLY A 121 19.38 -0.82 -15.23
CA GLY A 121 19.55 0.42 -15.99
C GLY A 121 18.30 1.29 -16.12
N GLU A 122 17.14 0.79 -15.74
CA GLU A 122 15.88 1.55 -15.74
C GLU A 122 15.63 2.22 -14.38
N THR A 123 14.83 3.28 -14.39
CA THR A 123 14.44 4.00 -13.17
C THR A 123 12.94 4.17 -13.10
N LEU A 124 12.33 3.67 -12.02
CA LEU A 124 10.98 4.00 -11.64
C LEU A 124 10.99 5.14 -10.63
N THR A 125 10.41 6.28 -11.00
CA THR A 125 10.17 7.40 -10.09
C THR A 125 8.71 7.43 -9.67
N ILE A 126 8.43 7.46 -8.38
CA ILE A 126 7.10 7.54 -7.81
C ILE A 126 7.00 8.86 -7.04
N ASN A 127 6.15 9.76 -7.50
CA ASN A 127 5.98 11.08 -6.90
C ASN A 127 5.21 11.02 -5.58
N ALA A 128 5.35 12.08 -4.78
CA ALA A 128 4.63 12.22 -3.50
C ALA A 128 3.11 12.06 -3.67
N GLY A 129 2.49 11.35 -2.73
CA GLY A 129 1.05 11.08 -2.69
C GLY A 129 0.56 9.94 -3.59
N VAL A 130 1.43 9.35 -4.40
CA VAL A 130 1.05 8.20 -5.25
C VAL A 130 0.74 6.99 -4.38
N ARG A 131 -0.28 6.25 -4.78
CA ARG A 131 -0.66 4.96 -4.20
C ARG A 131 -0.43 3.84 -5.20
N VAL A 132 0.25 2.80 -4.72
CA VAL A 132 0.52 1.56 -5.44
C VAL A 132 -0.17 0.43 -4.68
N LYS A 133 -1.13 -0.22 -5.32
CA LYS A 133 -1.94 -1.28 -4.74
C LYS A 133 -1.64 -2.60 -5.44
N PHE A 134 -1.20 -3.57 -4.67
CA PHE A 134 -0.87 -4.89 -5.19
C PHE A 134 -2.07 -5.83 -5.11
N TYR A 135 -2.25 -6.64 -6.13
CA TYR A 135 -3.13 -7.81 -6.07
C TYR A 135 -2.49 -8.89 -5.18
N GLU A 136 -3.32 -9.85 -4.77
CA GLU A 136 -2.89 -10.97 -3.92
C GLU A 136 -1.67 -11.68 -4.52
N ASP A 137 -0.68 -11.98 -3.66
CA ASP A 137 0.57 -12.65 -4.01
C ASP A 137 1.45 -11.94 -5.06
N LYS A 138 1.23 -10.65 -5.33
CA LYS A 138 2.06 -9.88 -6.27
C LYS A 138 3.07 -9.01 -5.54
N GLY A 139 4.15 -8.65 -6.25
CA GLY A 139 5.25 -7.87 -5.68
C GLY A 139 6.03 -7.05 -6.69
N MET A 140 7.10 -6.43 -6.19
CA MET A 140 8.00 -5.60 -7.00
C MET A 140 9.45 -6.04 -6.83
N THR A 141 10.12 -6.33 -7.95
CA THR A 141 11.57 -6.56 -7.99
C THR A 141 12.25 -5.37 -8.68
N VAL A 142 13.26 -4.80 -8.05
CA VAL A 142 13.99 -3.64 -8.55
C VAL A 142 15.43 -4.05 -8.83
N ASN A 143 15.73 -4.39 -10.08
CA ASN A 143 17.09 -4.64 -10.56
C ASN A 143 17.75 -3.34 -11.10
N GLY A 144 16.95 -2.30 -11.32
CA GLY A 144 17.37 -0.94 -11.68
C GLY A 144 17.36 -0.01 -10.47
N THR A 145 16.69 1.12 -10.57
CA THR A 145 16.58 2.11 -9.49
C THR A 145 15.13 2.44 -9.18
N LEU A 146 14.76 2.41 -7.90
CA LEU A 146 13.48 2.90 -7.39
C LEU A 146 13.68 4.25 -6.68
N LYS A 147 12.87 5.25 -7.06
CA LYS A 147 12.79 6.55 -6.38
C LYS A 147 11.36 6.82 -5.92
N ALA A 148 11.00 6.40 -4.72
CA ALA A 148 9.74 6.70 -4.08
C ALA A 148 9.89 7.98 -3.24
N ASN A 149 9.53 9.12 -3.84
CA ASN A 149 9.79 10.46 -3.30
C ASN A 149 8.54 11.03 -2.61
N GLY A 150 8.15 10.47 -1.47
CA GLY A 150 7.09 11.02 -0.64
C GLY A 150 7.51 12.27 0.13
N THR A 151 6.53 12.89 0.78
CA THR A 151 6.72 13.97 1.76
C THR A 151 5.92 13.67 3.01
N ALA A 152 6.18 14.38 4.11
CA ALA A 152 5.45 14.19 5.36
C ALA A 152 3.93 14.41 5.19
N SER A 153 3.51 15.34 4.31
CA SER A 153 2.11 15.63 4.01
C SER A 153 1.51 14.78 2.89
N SER A 154 2.34 14.15 2.08
CA SER A 154 1.93 13.38 0.91
C SER A 154 2.86 12.18 0.72
N PRO A 155 2.79 11.18 1.61
CA PRO A 155 3.65 9.99 1.50
C PRO A 155 3.30 9.16 0.27
N VAL A 156 4.29 8.43 -0.24
CA VAL A 156 4.04 7.33 -1.19
C VAL A 156 3.48 6.15 -0.38
N ARG A 157 2.48 5.47 -0.89
CA ARG A 157 1.90 4.30 -0.23
C ARG A 157 2.00 3.05 -1.09
N PHE A 158 2.58 1.99 -0.52
CA PHE A 158 2.53 0.62 -1.03
C PHE A 158 1.62 -0.20 -0.14
N THR A 159 0.56 -0.79 -0.71
CA THR A 159 -0.49 -1.46 0.06
C THR A 159 -1.20 -2.53 -0.78
N THR A 160 -2.14 -3.24 -0.18
CA THR A 160 -2.98 -4.20 -0.90
C THR A 160 -4.10 -3.52 -1.69
N LYS A 161 -4.58 -4.19 -2.75
CA LYS A 161 -5.81 -3.84 -3.47
C LYS A 161 -7.06 -4.37 -2.74
N GLU A 162 -6.89 -5.32 -1.83
CA GLU A 162 -8.01 -5.98 -1.19
C GLU A 162 -8.87 -5.02 -0.37
N PRO A 163 -10.21 -5.10 -0.47
CA PRO A 163 -11.13 -4.19 0.23
C PRO A 163 -11.17 -4.46 1.74
N THR A 164 -10.77 -5.66 2.15
CA THR A 164 -10.61 -6.04 3.57
C THR A 164 -9.16 -6.48 3.77
N PRO A 165 -8.24 -5.54 4.00
CA PRO A 165 -6.83 -5.80 4.05
C PRO A 165 -6.43 -6.78 5.15
N LEU A 166 -5.57 -7.73 4.83
CA LEU A 166 -4.97 -8.68 5.77
C LEU A 166 -3.44 -8.69 5.62
N PRO A 167 -2.71 -8.90 6.72
CA PRO A 167 -1.26 -9.12 6.65
C PRO A 167 -0.93 -10.28 5.71
N GLY A 168 -0.07 -10.03 4.72
CA GLY A 168 0.35 -11.04 3.74
C GLY A 168 -0.43 -11.02 2.42
N ASP A 169 -1.29 -10.06 2.19
CA ASP A 169 -2.06 -9.96 0.94
C ASP A 169 -1.19 -9.83 -0.30
N TRP A 170 -0.02 -9.22 -0.20
CA TRP A 170 0.94 -9.12 -1.29
C TRP A 170 2.35 -9.47 -0.81
N THR A 171 3.27 -9.72 -1.70
CA THR A 171 4.56 -10.28 -1.33
C THR A 171 5.48 -9.25 -0.65
N ASN A 172 6.28 -8.52 -1.42
CA ASN A 172 7.20 -7.50 -0.90
C ASN A 172 7.81 -6.64 -2.02
N ILE A 173 8.74 -5.76 -1.64
CA ILE A 173 9.64 -5.05 -2.54
C ILE A 173 11.05 -5.62 -2.35
N VAL A 174 11.66 -6.09 -3.45
CA VAL A 174 13.03 -6.61 -3.49
C VAL A 174 13.94 -5.62 -4.22
N LEU A 175 14.96 -5.10 -3.54
CA LEU A 175 15.92 -4.15 -4.06
C LEU A 175 17.24 -4.87 -4.41
N ASN A 176 17.47 -5.19 -5.67
CA ASN A 176 18.71 -5.79 -6.17
C ASN A 176 19.54 -4.81 -7.03
N GLY A 177 19.06 -3.58 -7.15
CA GLY A 177 19.76 -2.51 -7.86
C GLY A 177 20.19 -1.40 -6.90
N MET A 178 21.06 -0.55 -7.33
CA MET A 178 21.68 0.49 -6.52
C MET A 178 21.01 1.86 -6.67
N ASN A 179 21.40 2.80 -5.78
CA ASN A 179 20.93 4.19 -5.77
C ASN A 179 19.42 4.33 -5.56
N ASN A 180 18.80 3.40 -4.83
CA ASN A 180 17.39 3.50 -4.48
C ASN A 180 17.17 4.61 -3.46
N VAL A 181 16.02 5.27 -3.57
CA VAL A 181 15.60 6.32 -2.63
C VAL A 181 14.13 6.10 -2.28
N LEU A 182 13.87 5.82 -1.00
CA LEU A 182 12.53 5.71 -0.46
C LEU A 182 12.41 6.72 0.69
N THR A 183 11.65 7.79 0.48
CA THR A 183 11.45 8.82 1.50
C THR A 183 9.97 9.03 1.77
N TYR A 184 9.59 9.12 3.05
CA TYR A 184 8.19 9.23 3.48
C TYR A 184 7.28 8.22 2.79
N VAL A 185 7.52 6.95 3.06
CA VAL A 185 6.78 5.83 2.49
C VAL A 185 5.94 5.15 3.56
N TYR A 186 4.66 4.89 3.27
CA TYR A 186 3.82 3.94 4.00
C TYR A 186 3.85 2.59 3.29
N TYR A 187 4.07 1.53 4.07
CA TYR A 187 4.22 0.17 3.59
C TYR A 187 3.44 -0.78 4.50
N ASP A 188 2.38 -1.36 3.99
CA ASP A 188 1.48 -2.15 4.82
C ASP A 188 0.91 -3.39 4.08
N TYR A 189 0.48 -4.40 4.86
CA TYR A 189 -0.19 -5.64 4.41
C TYR A 189 0.65 -6.59 3.55
N ALA A 190 1.96 -6.45 3.51
CA ALA A 190 2.84 -7.36 2.79
C ALA A 190 3.14 -8.65 3.59
N THR A 191 3.57 -9.69 2.88
CA THR A 191 4.08 -10.92 3.47
C THR A 191 5.43 -10.68 4.16
N ASP A 192 6.29 -9.85 3.56
CA ASP A 192 7.60 -9.46 4.10
C ASP A 192 7.83 -7.96 3.90
N GLY A 193 8.82 -7.40 4.58
CA GLY A 193 9.21 -6.02 4.41
C GLY A 193 10.02 -5.78 3.14
N ILE A 194 10.89 -4.77 3.19
CA ILE A 194 11.79 -4.45 2.08
C ILE A 194 13.04 -5.31 2.21
N THR A 195 13.32 -6.14 1.21
CA THR A 195 14.49 -7.00 1.16
C THR A 195 15.38 -6.62 -0.01
N GLY A 196 16.66 -7.03 0.02
CA GLY A 196 17.55 -6.78 -1.12
C GLY A 196 18.94 -7.34 -0.94
N ASP A 197 19.63 -7.46 -2.08
CA ASP A 197 21.00 -7.91 -2.17
C ASP A 197 21.75 -7.04 -3.20
N ASN A 198 22.97 -6.60 -2.86
CA ASN A 198 23.75 -5.66 -3.69
C ASN A 198 23.02 -4.33 -4.00
N ALA A 199 22.26 -3.81 -3.02
CA ALA A 199 21.49 -2.56 -3.14
C ALA A 199 22.31 -1.34 -2.69
N ASP A 200 23.52 -1.15 -3.22
CA ASP A 200 24.43 -0.08 -2.81
C ASP A 200 23.83 1.32 -2.93
N ASN A 201 24.28 2.23 -2.05
CA ASN A 201 23.83 3.63 -2.01
C ASN A 201 22.30 3.76 -1.85
N THR A 202 21.64 2.82 -1.19
CA THR A 202 20.20 2.89 -0.93
C THR A 202 19.91 3.75 0.28
N THR A 203 18.98 4.68 0.10
CA THR A 203 18.42 5.52 1.17
C THR A 203 16.98 5.10 1.46
N ILE A 204 16.68 4.76 2.72
CA ILE A 204 15.33 4.57 3.23
C ILE A 204 15.15 5.48 4.45
N ASP A 205 14.37 6.54 4.28
CA ASP A 205 14.19 7.58 5.29
C ASP A 205 12.70 7.86 5.54
N HIS A 206 12.27 7.95 6.78
CA HIS A 206 10.86 8.12 7.16
C HIS A 206 9.91 7.06 6.56
N LEU A 207 10.36 5.81 6.46
CA LEU A 207 9.48 4.68 6.15
C LEU A 207 8.62 4.37 7.38
N THR A 208 7.33 4.14 7.16
CA THR A 208 6.41 3.65 8.18
C THR A 208 5.87 2.28 7.75
N MET A 209 6.22 1.25 8.50
CA MET A 209 5.64 -0.09 8.42
C MET A 209 4.77 -0.29 9.65
N ALA A 210 3.47 -0.06 9.52
CA ALA A 210 2.54 -0.05 10.64
C ALA A 210 1.76 -1.36 10.74
N GLY A 211 2.09 -2.21 11.73
CA GLY A 211 1.20 -3.23 12.31
C GLY A 211 0.58 -4.29 11.40
N THR A 212 0.96 -4.38 10.15
CA THR A 212 0.19 -5.02 9.08
C THR A 212 1.01 -5.95 8.19
N LEU A 213 2.22 -6.28 8.60
CA LEU A 213 3.01 -7.32 7.96
C LEU A 213 2.64 -8.71 8.54
N SER A 214 2.96 -9.76 7.80
CA SER A 214 2.84 -11.13 8.32
C SER A 214 3.59 -11.29 9.65
N LEU A 215 3.15 -12.18 10.51
CA LEU A 215 3.77 -12.46 11.83
C LEU A 215 5.21 -12.99 11.73
N THR A 216 5.64 -13.41 10.54
CA THR A 216 7.01 -13.90 10.26
C THR A 216 7.82 -12.90 9.42
N ALA A 217 7.30 -11.68 9.22
CA ALA A 217 7.92 -10.70 8.34
C ALA A 217 9.10 -9.98 9.00
N ASN A 218 10.16 -9.78 8.25
CA ASN A 218 11.21 -8.82 8.56
C ASN A 218 10.78 -7.39 8.17
N GLY A 219 11.43 -6.39 8.76
CA GLY A 219 11.24 -5.01 8.35
C GLY A 219 12.07 -4.65 7.10
N ILE A 220 13.32 -4.24 7.29
CA ILE A 220 14.29 -3.96 6.22
C ILE A 220 15.43 -4.96 6.32
N VAL A 221 15.68 -5.71 5.25
CA VAL A 221 16.80 -6.68 5.18
C VAL A 221 17.60 -6.42 3.91
N LEU A 222 18.78 -5.82 4.05
CA LEU A 222 19.70 -5.54 2.94
C LEU A 222 21.03 -6.23 3.21
N THR A 223 21.46 -7.08 2.28
CA THR A 223 22.70 -7.85 2.39
C THR A 223 23.66 -7.45 1.27
N ASN A 224 24.96 -7.61 1.51
CA ASN A 224 26.01 -7.25 0.53
C ASN A 224 25.79 -5.85 -0.08
N SER A 225 25.38 -4.88 0.75
CA SER A 225 24.89 -3.57 0.28
C SER A 225 25.60 -2.44 1.01
N ASP A 226 26.52 -1.77 0.31
CA ASP A 226 27.36 -0.71 0.87
C ASP A 226 26.68 0.67 0.86
N SER A 227 27.13 1.55 1.75
CA SER A 227 26.74 2.96 1.79
C SER A 227 25.22 3.16 1.96
N LEU A 228 24.58 2.34 2.76
CA LEU A 228 23.17 2.47 3.10
C LEU A 228 22.93 3.69 4.00
N THR A 229 21.79 4.34 3.82
CA THR A 229 21.28 5.36 4.73
C THR A 229 19.88 4.95 5.19
N LEU A 230 19.77 4.40 6.39
CA LEU A 230 18.52 3.89 6.96
C LEU A 230 18.18 4.76 8.19
N THR A 231 17.34 5.79 7.97
CA THR A 231 17.12 6.83 8.98
C THR A 231 15.65 7.11 9.27
N ASN A 232 15.34 7.42 10.54
CA ASN A 232 14.01 7.86 10.97
C ASN A 232 12.86 6.91 10.59
N ASN A 233 13.13 5.63 10.40
CA ASN A 233 12.12 4.66 10.03
C ASN A 233 11.33 4.18 11.25
N ASN A 234 10.02 4.00 11.10
CA ASN A 234 9.13 3.45 12.12
C ASN A 234 8.62 2.09 11.69
N ILE A 235 9.16 1.03 12.30
CA ILE A 235 8.86 -0.37 11.95
C ILE A 235 8.21 -1.03 13.17
N SER A 236 6.93 -1.38 13.07
CA SER A 236 6.15 -1.89 14.19
C SER A 236 5.77 -3.37 14.12
N THR A 237 6.28 -4.14 13.15
CA THR A 237 5.83 -5.53 12.91
C THR A 237 6.89 -6.49 12.40
N ALA A 238 8.13 -6.32 12.72
CA ALA A 238 9.17 -7.29 12.36
C ALA A 238 9.17 -8.49 13.34
N ALA A 239 9.20 -9.72 12.82
CA ALA A 239 9.29 -10.92 13.63
C ALA A 239 10.75 -11.26 13.96
N ASP A 240 11.62 -11.40 12.94
CA ASP A 240 13.04 -11.76 13.15
C ASP A 240 13.92 -10.51 13.28
N TYR A 241 13.88 -9.62 12.32
CA TYR A 241 14.66 -8.40 12.28
C TYR A 241 13.79 -7.18 11.99
N GLY A 242 13.98 -6.11 12.75
CA GLY A 242 13.47 -4.79 12.38
C GLY A 242 14.27 -4.22 11.22
N ILE A 243 15.58 -4.11 11.39
CA ILE A 243 16.54 -3.76 10.36
C ILE A 243 17.68 -4.78 10.40
N LYS A 244 17.99 -5.39 9.27
CA LYS A 244 19.20 -6.18 9.06
C LYS A 244 20.02 -5.56 7.93
N ALA A 245 21.26 -5.18 8.22
CA ALA A 245 22.26 -4.77 7.26
C ALA A 245 23.50 -5.65 7.43
N ASP A 246 23.71 -6.55 6.49
CA ASP A 246 24.75 -7.57 6.53
C ASP A 246 25.73 -7.36 5.40
N ASP A 247 27.04 -7.37 5.70
CA ASP A 247 28.11 -6.97 4.76
C ASP A 247 27.82 -5.58 4.12
N ALA A 248 27.62 -4.55 4.98
CA ALA A 248 27.12 -3.23 4.59
C ALA A 248 28.10 -2.10 4.96
N ILE A 249 29.24 -2.03 4.28
CA ILE A 249 30.34 -1.11 4.57
C ILE A 249 29.91 0.36 4.42
N GLY A 250 30.35 1.21 5.35
CA GLY A 250 30.15 2.66 5.28
C GLY A 250 28.70 3.12 5.46
N SER A 251 27.85 2.30 6.03
CA SER A 251 26.42 2.57 6.17
C SER A 251 26.08 3.38 7.41
N LEU A 252 25.00 4.17 7.33
CA LEU A 252 24.40 4.93 8.42
C LEU A 252 23.05 4.36 8.83
N VAL A 253 22.89 4.05 10.11
CA VAL A 253 21.60 3.66 10.70
C VAL A 253 21.36 4.59 11.91
N GLU A 254 20.35 5.49 11.80
CA GLU A 254 20.13 6.55 12.80
C GLU A 254 18.64 6.85 13.01
N GLY A 255 18.23 7.07 14.26
CA GLY A 255 16.90 7.58 14.61
C GLY A 255 15.74 6.64 14.27
N ASN A 256 16.00 5.34 14.12
CA ASN A 256 14.93 4.38 13.77
C ASN A 256 14.17 3.93 15.02
N THR A 257 12.85 3.88 14.92
CA THR A 257 11.95 3.35 15.96
C THR A 257 11.45 1.98 15.54
N ILE A 258 11.78 0.94 16.31
CA ILE A 258 11.38 -0.42 16.04
C ILE A 258 10.64 -0.97 17.26
N SER A 259 9.38 -1.35 17.09
CA SER A 259 8.47 -1.68 18.19
C SER A 259 7.67 -2.96 17.97
N ALA A 260 8.32 -4.10 17.81
CA ALA A 260 7.63 -5.40 17.71
C ALA A 260 8.44 -6.50 18.41
N GLY A 261 7.83 -7.68 18.58
CA GLY A 261 8.52 -8.84 19.09
C GLY A 261 9.50 -9.38 18.04
N TYR A 262 10.76 -9.54 18.42
CA TYR A 262 11.78 -10.11 17.54
C TYR A 262 12.23 -11.46 18.06
N ASP A 263 12.42 -12.40 17.15
CA ASP A 263 13.06 -13.65 17.49
C ASP A 263 14.59 -13.53 17.46
N GLN A 264 15.15 -12.55 16.71
CA GLN A 264 16.58 -12.33 16.55
C GLN A 264 17.03 -10.94 17.09
N ALA A 265 16.79 -9.86 16.38
CA ALA A 265 17.22 -8.52 16.78
C ALA A 265 16.35 -7.40 16.22
N ALA A 266 16.20 -6.31 17.00
CA ALA A 266 15.61 -5.06 16.48
C ALA A 266 16.44 -4.51 15.32
N ILE A 267 17.75 -4.37 15.54
CA ILE A 267 18.72 -3.98 14.52
C ILE A 267 19.89 -4.96 14.58
N TYR A 268 20.23 -5.52 13.43
CA TYR A 268 21.37 -6.41 13.23
C TYR A 268 22.27 -5.85 12.15
N MET A 269 23.55 -5.69 12.47
CA MET A 269 24.58 -5.26 11.52
C MET A 269 25.80 -6.17 11.65
N GLU A 270 26.23 -6.79 10.57
CA GLU A 270 27.44 -7.61 10.48
C GLU A 270 28.27 -7.18 9.28
N GLY A 271 29.57 -7.44 9.29
CA GLY A 271 30.45 -7.07 8.16
C GLY A 271 30.53 -5.56 7.87
N CYS A 272 30.25 -4.73 8.85
CA CYS A 272 30.08 -3.28 8.72
C CYS A 272 31.36 -2.50 9.07
N ASP A 273 32.35 -2.43 8.17
CA ASP A 273 33.49 -1.53 8.36
C ASP A 273 33.09 -0.07 8.06
N GLY A 274 33.42 0.86 8.98
CA GLY A 274 33.09 2.28 8.83
C GLY A 274 31.61 2.64 8.98
N CYS A 275 30.79 1.72 9.44
CA CYS A 275 29.36 2.01 9.70
C CYS A 275 29.16 2.93 10.89
N THR A 276 28.09 3.71 10.85
CA THR A 276 27.66 4.57 11.94
C THR A 276 26.28 4.16 12.42
N PHE A 277 26.18 3.91 13.72
CA PHE A 277 24.91 3.64 14.40
C PHE A 277 24.67 4.75 15.45
N LYS A 278 23.47 5.33 15.42
CA LYS A 278 23.04 6.35 16.38
C LYS A 278 21.55 6.19 16.73
N ASP A 279 21.24 6.46 17.99
CA ASP A 279 19.86 6.53 18.50
C ASP A 279 19.16 7.81 18.02
#